data_e94ffcdfe86ba44f4073985475cee6b5
#
_entry.id   e94ffcdfe86ba44f4073985475cee6b5
#
_cell.length_a   1.000
_cell.length_b   1.000
_cell.length_c   1.000
_cell.angle_alpha   90.00
_cell.angle_beta   90.00
_cell.angle_gamma   90.00
#
_symmetry.space_group_name_H-M   'P 1'
#
loop_
_entity.id
_entity.type
_entity.pdbx_description
1 polymer ?
#
loop_
_entity_poly.entity_id
_entity_poly.type
_entity_poly.pdbx_seq_one_letter_code
_entity_poly.pdbx_strand_id
1 'polypeptide(L)'
;SHGIIYTRPGSGKSFDDYLVSADTKMYQLKQQRKQKKDSNFLKGVDISSVPMMVDNNIQIMDREGHVCRVFDFLKLNNVNSVRLRIWNEPDKVPESKGYCSLTYVLEMAHVIKKYKMHFLLDFHYSDYWADPGQQNKPDAWKNLSFDELKEAVHKYTYDVLYRLKIMDCAPDMVQIGNEIRSGMLFPDGAVPQ
;
A
#
# COMPACT_ATOMS: atom_id res chain seq x y z
N SER A 1 17.27 -24.81 17.05
CA SER A 1 17.67 -23.55 17.74
C SER A 1 18.27 -23.96 19.08
N HIS A 2 19.48 -23.54 19.35
CA HIS A 2 20.17 -23.85 20.62
C HIS A 2 20.24 -22.60 21.46
N GLY A 3 19.76 -22.67 22.70
CA GLY A 3 19.98 -21.63 23.70
C GLY A 3 21.24 -21.97 24.50
N ILE A 4 22.23 -21.09 24.49
CA ILE A 4 23.45 -21.25 25.32
C ILE A 4 23.33 -20.32 26.51
N ILE A 5 23.49 -20.86 27.68
CA ILE A 5 23.60 -20.10 28.93
C ILE A 5 24.96 -20.40 29.57
N TYR A 6 25.66 -19.32 29.90
CA TYR A 6 26.91 -19.43 30.68
C TYR A 6 26.58 -19.45 32.17
N THR A 7 27.02 -20.51 32.85
CA THR A 7 26.94 -20.62 34.31
C THR A 7 28.18 -20.01 34.93
N ARG A 8 28.00 -19.22 36.00
CA ARG A 8 29.12 -18.75 36.82
C ARG A 8 29.13 -19.53 38.14
N PRO A 9 30.27 -20.10 38.54
CA PRO A 9 30.40 -20.69 39.85
C PRO A 9 30.04 -19.68 40.95
N GLY A 10 29.23 -20.07 41.94
CA GLY A 10 28.83 -19.19 43.04
C GLY A 10 27.62 -18.29 42.78
N SER A 11 26.87 -18.48 41.69
CA SER A 11 25.68 -17.66 41.34
C SER A 11 24.46 -17.92 42.23
N GLY A 12 24.45 -18.96 43.05
CA GLY A 12 23.31 -19.37 43.93
C GLY A 12 22.10 -19.88 43.16
N LYS A 13 22.17 -20.03 41.83
CA LYS A 13 21.07 -20.53 40.99
C LYS A 13 21.11 -22.06 40.91
N SER A 14 19.94 -22.68 40.97
CA SER A 14 19.78 -24.13 40.75
C SER A 14 19.90 -24.48 39.28
N PHE A 15 20.06 -25.76 38.96
CA PHE A 15 20.05 -26.26 37.60
C PHE A 15 18.71 -25.96 36.89
N ASP A 16 17.60 -26.06 37.62
CA ASP A 16 16.26 -25.75 37.12
C ASP A 16 16.12 -24.26 36.74
N ASP A 17 16.68 -23.33 37.55
CA ASP A 17 16.71 -21.90 37.19
C ASP A 17 17.43 -21.64 35.88
N TYR A 18 18.50 -22.37 35.58
CA TYR A 18 19.22 -22.27 34.33
C TYR A 18 18.42 -22.85 33.17
N LEU A 19 17.69 -23.98 33.37
CA LEU A 19 16.82 -24.54 32.32
C LEU A 19 15.67 -23.60 31.97
N VAL A 20 14.98 -23.03 32.95
CA VAL A 20 13.90 -22.04 32.74
C VAL A 20 14.44 -20.82 32.02
N SER A 21 15.62 -20.34 32.38
CA SER A 21 16.26 -19.19 31.73
C SER A 21 16.66 -19.51 30.27
N ALA A 22 17.13 -20.74 29.98
CA ALA A 22 17.46 -21.20 28.65
C ALA A 22 16.22 -21.27 27.76
N ASP A 23 15.14 -21.82 28.29
CA ASP A 23 13.87 -21.97 27.55
C ASP A 23 13.23 -20.61 27.24
N THR A 24 13.23 -19.70 28.22
CA THR A 24 12.78 -18.32 28.06
C THR A 24 13.58 -17.60 26.97
N LYS A 25 14.90 -17.71 26.97
CA LYS A 25 15.77 -17.11 25.98
C LYS A 25 15.56 -17.71 24.59
N MET A 26 15.38 -19.03 24.51
CA MET A 26 15.05 -19.71 23.26
C MET A 26 13.70 -19.25 22.70
N TYR A 27 12.68 -19.11 23.55
CA TYR A 27 11.37 -18.58 23.17
C TYR A 27 11.46 -17.16 22.65
N GLN A 28 12.19 -16.27 23.35
CA GLN A 28 12.42 -14.90 22.90
C GLN A 28 13.12 -14.85 21.53
N LEU A 29 14.16 -15.68 21.32
CA LEU A 29 14.85 -15.78 20.03
C LEU A 29 13.94 -16.31 18.92
N LYS A 30 13.07 -17.29 19.23
CA LYS A 30 12.04 -17.75 18.27
C LYS A 30 11.07 -16.64 17.90
N GLN A 31 10.60 -15.87 18.87
CA GLN A 31 9.72 -14.72 18.65
C GLN A 31 10.40 -13.64 17.81
N GLN A 32 11.63 -13.27 18.12
CA GLN A 32 12.42 -12.31 17.34
C GLN A 32 12.65 -12.76 15.90
N ARG A 33 12.94 -14.06 15.66
CA ARG A 33 13.10 -14.64 14.33
C ARG A 33 11.79 -14.65 13.55
N LYS A 34 10.68 -14.94 14.22
CA LYS A 34 9.34 -14.89 13.64
C LYS A 34 8.99 -13.45 13.23
N GLN A 35 9.18 -12.47 14.12
CA GLN A 35 8.99 -11.05 13.82
C GLN A 35 9.87 -10.57 12.66
N LYS A 36 11.14 -10.97 12.61
CA LYS A 36 12.06 -10.62 11.52
C LYS A 36 11.69 -11.29 10.19
N LYS A 37 11.14 -12.50 10.21
CA LYS A 37 10.63 -13.19 9.02
C LYS A 37 9.32 -12.58 8.55
N ASP A 38 8.44 -12.19 9.47
CA ASP A 38 7.17 -11.52 9.17
C ASP A 38 7.39 -10.05 8.72
N SER A 39 8.51 -9.41 9.11
CA SER A 39 8.81 -8.02 8.71
C SER A 39 9.09 -7.85 7.20
N ASN A 40 9.49 -8.93 6.52
CA ASN A 40 9.73 -8.94 5.06
C ASN A 40 8.51 -9.41 4.27
N PHE A 41 7.47 -9.94 4.92
CA PHE A 41 6.25 -10.36 4.25
C PHE A 41 5.24 -9.21 4.23
N LEU A 42 4.87 -8.78 3.02
CA LEU A 42 3.88 -7.72 2.85
C LEU A 42 2.47 -8.31 2.92
N LYS A 43 1.72 -7.90 3.94
CA LYS A 43 0.28 -8.14 4.06
C LYS A 43 -0.42 -6.85 3.63
N GLY A 44 -0.84 -6.80 2.39
CA GLY A 44 -1.37 -5.60 1.77
C GLY A 44 -2.87 -5.63 1.59
N VAL A 45 -3.46 -4.44 1.58
CA VAL A 45 -4.86 -4.18 1.23
C VAL A 45 -4.96 -2.94 0.36
N ASP A 46 -5.91 -2.93 -0.59
CA ASP A 46 -6.31 -1.70 -1.28
C ASP A 46 -7.40 -1.00 -0.47
N ILE A 47 -7.15 0.25 -0.14
CA ILE A 47 -8.09 1.09 0.61
C ILE A 47 -8.44 2.39 -0.12
N SER A 48 -8.26 2.42 -1.43
CA SER A 48 -8.54 3.60 -2.26
C SER A 48 -9.98 4.11 -2.14
N SER A 49 -10.92 3.26 -1.74
CA SER A 49 -12.32 3.62 -1.56
C SER A 49 -12.65 4.19 -0.16
N VAL A 50 -11.68 4.23 0.75
CA VAL A 50 -11.93 4.71 2.12
C VAL A 50 -12.39 6.16 2.17
N PRO A 51 -11.84 7.12 1.41
CA PRO A 51 -12.37 8.49 1.40
C PRO A 51 -13.85 8.52 1.00
N MET A 52 -14.23 7.78 -0.04
CA MET A 52 -15.63 7.67 -0.47
C MET A 52 -16.52 7.09 0.64
N MET A 53 -16.05 6.08 1.39
CA MET A 53 -16.80 5.50 2.49
C MET A 53 -17.02 6.52 3.61
N VAL A 54 -16.00 7.27 3.97
CA VAL A 54 -16.07 8.33 4.99
C VAL A 54 -17.07 9.41 4.60
N ASP A 55 -16.99 9.92 3.37
CA ASP A 55 -17.87 10.98 2.87
C ASP A 55 -19.34 10.53 2.79
N ASN A 56 -19.59 9.23 2.63
CA ASN A 56 -20.94 8.66 2.65
C ASN A 56 -21.35 8.13 4.04
N ASN A 57 -20.63 8.48 5.11
CA ASN A 57 -20.90 8.06 6.49
C ASN A 57 -20.92 6.53 6.69
N ILE A 58 -20.18 5.78 5.86
CA ILE A 58 -20.04 4.34 6.00
C ILE A 58 -19.04 4.08 7.12
N GLN A 59 -19.50 3.46 8.19
CA GLN A 59 -18.66 3.12 9.33
C GLN A 59 -18.00 1.77 9.13
N ILE A 60 -16.71 1.69 9.50
CA ILE A 60 -15.97 0.44 9.56
C ILE A 60 -16.12 -0.10 10.98
N MET A 61 -16.48 -1.37 11.09
CA MET A 61 -16.69 -2.05 12.37
C MET A 61 -15.73 -3.23 12.50
N ASP A 62 -15.33 -3.50 13.72
CA ASP A 62 -14.63 -4.74 14.07
C ASP A 62 -15.59 -5.94 14.10
N ARG A 63 -15.05 -7.12 14.47
CA ARG A 63 -15.86 -8.35 14.53
C ARG A 63 -16.93 -8.32 15.64
N GLU A 64 -16.72 -7.51 16.64
CA GLU A 64 -17.62 -7.30 17.78
C GLU A 64 -18.67 -6.21 17.50
N GLY A 65 -18.62 -5.55 16.34
CA GLY A 65 -19.55 -4.50 15.94
C GLY A 65 -19.21 -3.11 16.46
N HIS A 66 -18.01 -2.88 17.00
CA HIS A 66 -17.57 -1.56 17.42
C HIS A 66 -17.01 -0.78 16.24
N VAL A 67 -17.38 0.50 16.16
CA VAL A 67 -16.86 1.41 15.15
C VAL A 67 -15.36 1.63 15.39
N CYS A 68 -14.56 1.43 14.35
CA CYS A 68 -13.12 1.61 14.43
C CYS A 68 -12.57 2.44 13.25
N ARG A 69 -11.41 3.08 13.48
CA ARG A 69 -10.69 3.74 12.39
C ARG A 69 -9.99 2.69 11.53
N VAL A 70 -10.06 2.84 10.21
CA VAL A 70 -9.49 1.90 9.23
C VAL A 70 -8.05 1.51 9.57
N PHE A 71 -7.18 2.49 9.76
CA PHE A 71 -5.75 2.23 9.98
C PHE A 71 -5.47 1.54 11.32
N ASP A 72 -6.23 1.83 12.37
CA ASP A 72 -6.13 1.13 13.65
C ASP A 72 -6.55 -0.34 13.47
N PHE A 73 -7.66 -0.58 12.78
CA PHE A 73 -8.12 -1.93 12.45
C PHE A 73 -7.09 -2.71 11.64
N LEU A 74 -6.50 -2.09 10.61
CA LEU A 74 -5.47 -2.71 9.78
C LEU A 74 -4.24 -3.10 10.62
N LYS A 75 -3.78 -2.22 11.50
CA LYS A 75 -2.64 -2.49 12.38
C LYS A 75 -2.92 -3.64 13.35
N LEU A 76 -4.10 -3.66 13.98
CA LEU A 76 -4.51 -4.75 14.88
C LEU A 76 -4.53 -6.10 14.16
N ASN A 77 -4.81 -6.11 12.85
CA ASN A 77 -4.82 -7.32 12.03
C ASN A 77 -3.47 -7.61 11.32
N ASN A 78 -2.39 -6.96 11.75
CA ASN A 78 -1.03 -7.13 11.21
C ASN A 78 -0.90 -6.81 9.72
N VAL A 79 -1.75 -5.94 9.18
CA VAL A 79 -1.57 -5.36 7.85
C VAL A 79 -0.43 -4.36 7.93
N ASN A 80 0.52 -4.45 7.00
CA ASN A 80 1.72 -3.63 6.98
C ASN A 80 1.97 -2.93 5.64
N SER A 81 1.07 -3.13 4.66
CA SER A 81 1.16 -2.54 3.34
C SER A 81 -0.20 -2.06 2.85
N VAL A 82 -0.22 -0.92 2.21
CA VAL A 82 -1.43 -0.30 1.65
C VAL A 82 -1.21 0.00 0.18
N ARG A 83 -2.17 -0.39 -0.65
CA ARG A 83 -2.24 0.03 -2.05
C ARG A 83 -3.26 1.15 -2.19
N LEU A 84 -2.89 2.20 -2.93
CA LEU A 84 -3.79 3.23 -3.42
C LEU A 84 -3.69 3.29 -4.94
N ARG A 85 -4.83 3.37 -5.61
CA ARG A 85 -4.90 3.70 -7.03
C ARG A 85 -4.97 5.21 -7.22
N ILE A 86 -4.46 5.68 -8.35
CA ILE A 86 -4.59 7.07 -8.77
C ILE A 86 -5.16 7.16 -10.19
N TRP A 87 -6.12 8.05 -10.36
CA TRP A 87 -6.70 8.44 -11.64
C TRP A 87 -6.19 9.81 -12.08
N ASN A 88 -6.25 10.07 -13.37
CA ASN A 88 -5.62 11.26 -13.96
C ASN A 88 -6.39 12.55 -13.61
N GLU A 89 -7.60 12.66 -14.12
CA GLU A 89 -8.50 13.80 -13.87
C GLU A 89 -9.90 13.31 -13.46
N PRO A 90 -10.02 12.63 -12.31
CA PRO A 90 -11.27 12.01 -11.91
C PRO A 90 -12.42 13.02 -11.72
N ASP A 91 -12.10 14.28 -11.38
CA ASP A 91 -13.11 15.33 -11.22
C ASP A 91 -13.93 15.59 -12.51
N LYS A 92 -13.40 15.21 -13.67
CA LYS A 92 -14.08 15.32 -14.96
C LYS A 92 -15.04 14.17 -15.24
N VAL A 93 -15.02 13.11 -14.44
CA VAL A 93 -15.86 11.92 -14.59
C VAL A 93 -16.90 11.89 -13.46
N PRO A 94 -18.20 12.09 -13.75
CA PRO A 94 -19.24 12.18 -12.71
C PRO A 94 -19.30 10.97 -11.78
N GLU A 95 -19.06 9.78 -12.31
CA GLU A 95 -19.10 8.51 -11.57
C GLU A 95 -17.97 8.40 -10.53
N SER A 96 -16.84 9.05 -10.79
CA SER A 96 -15.69 9.07 -9.88
C SER A 96 -15.93 9.97 -8.67
N LYS A 97 -16.72 11.03 -8.84
CA LYS A 97 -16.93 12.11 -7.85
C LYS A 97 -15.60 12.71 -7.34
N GLY A 98 -14.55 12.69 -8.16
CA GLY A 98 -13.22 13.19 -7.80
C GLY A 98 -12.38 12.26 -6.91
N TYR A 99 -12.90 11.10 -6.50
CA TYR A 99 -12.13 10.13 -5.72
C TYR A 99 -10.95 9.59 -6.52
N CYS A 100 -9.93 9.11 -5.81
CA CYS A 100 -8.67 8.65 -6.37
C CYS A 100 -7.88 9.74 -7.12
N SER A 101 -8.18 11.02 -6.89
CA SER A 101 -7.37 12.16 -7.35
C SER A 101 -6.04 12.23 -6.59
N LEU A 102 -5.10 13.01 -7.10
CA LEU A 102 -3.82 13.26 -6.43
C LEU A 102 -4.02 13.84 -5.01
N THR A 103 -5.03 14.67 -4.80
CA THR A 103 -5.35 15.24 -3.48
C THR A 103 -5.67 14.14 -2.48
N TYR A 104 -6.61 13.24 -2.80
CA TYR A 104 -6.93 12.10 -1.93
C TYR A 104 -5.75 11.16 -1.71
N VAL A 105 -4.94 10.93 -2.74
CA VAL A 105 -3.73 10.10 -2.62
C VAL A 105 -2.71 10.74 -1.67
N LEU A 106 -2.49 12.05 -1.74
CA LEU A 106 -1.58 12.76 -0.84
C LEU A 106 -2.03 12.67 0.63
N GLU A 107 -3.32 12.92 0.89
CA GLU A 107 -3.90 12.81 2.23
C GLU A 107 -3.75 11.41 2.81
N MET A 108 -4.11 10.39 2.04
CA MET A 108 -4.00 9.00 2.45
C MET A 108 -2.54 8.55 2.61
N ALA A 109 -1.64 8.96 1.72
CA ALA A 109 -0.22 8.64 1.79
C ALA A 109 0.43 9.20 3.06
N HIS A 110 0.06 10.41 3.47
CA HIS A 110 0.51 10.98 4.74
C HIS A 110 0.09 10.12 5.94
N VAL A 111 -1.18 9.66 5.95
CA VAL A 111 -1.66 8.76 7.01
C VAL A 111 -0.93 7.41 6.98
N ILE A 112 -0.71 6.82 5.79
CA ILE A 112 0.04 5.57 5.62
C ILE A 112 1.44 5.69 6.25
N LYS A 113 2.18 6.78 5.95
CA LYS A 113 3.51 7.02 6.53
C LYS A 113 3.46 7.21 8.04
N LYS A 114 2.46 7.94 8.57
CA LYS A 114 2.24 8.10 10.02
C LYS A 114 2.07 6.74 10.72
N TYR A 115 1.36 5.80 10.09
CA TYR A 115 1.19 4.44 10.60
C TYR A 115 2.38 3.51 10.30
N LYS A 116 3.44 4.02 9.64
CA LYS A 116 4.64 3.25 9.27
C LYS A 116 4.29 1.97 8.49
N MET A 117 3.41 2.12 7.51
CA MET A 117 3.04 1.06 6.57
C MET A 117 3.76 1.26 5.24
N HIS A 118 4.02 0.17 4.54
CA HIS A 118 4.47 0.24 3.15
C HIS A 118 3.38 0.79 2.26
N PHE A 119 3.77 1.58 1.27
CA PHE A 119 2.86 2.23 0.34
C PHE A 119 3.14 1.78 -1.09
N LEU A 120 2.15 1.19 -1.75
CA LEU A 120 2.11 0.90 -3.18
C LEU A 120 1.16 1.89 -3.86
N LEU A 121 1.68 2.66 -4.81
CA LEU A 121 0.88 3.52 -5.67
C LEU A 121 0.63 2.85 -7.01
N ASP A 122 -0.64 2.72 -7.40
CA ASP A 122 -1.07 2.14 -8.65
C ASP A 122 -1.62 3.19 -9.62
N PHE A 123 -0.90 3.42 -10.72
CA PHE A 123 -1.30 4.34 -11.77
C PHE A 123 -2.25 3.64 -12.75
N HIS A 124 -3.50 4.09 -12.82
CA HIS A 124 -4.44 3.59 -13.83
C HIS A 124 -4.21 4.19 -15.22
N TYR A 125 -3.59 5.38 -15.30
CA TYR A 125 -3.44 6.15 -16.54
C TYR A 125 -4.77 6.34 -17.28
N SER A 126 -5.81 6.59 -16.53
CA SER A 126 -7.18 6.82 -16.96
C SER A 126 -7.84 7.81 -16.01
N ASP A 127 -8.91 8.46 -16.40
CA ASP A 127 -9.69 9.35 -15.54
C ASP A 127 -10.64 8.59 -14.61
N TYR A 128 -10.78 7.27 -14.83
CA TYR A 128 -11.61 6.37 -14.06
C TYR A 128 -10.99 4.96 -14.03
N TRP A 129 -11.80 3.93 -13.82
CA TRP A 129 -11.35 2.54 -13.81
C TRP A 129 -10.64 2.15 -15.11
N ALA A 130 -9.51 1.50 -14.94
CA ALA A 130 -8.82 0.76 -15.99
C ALA A 130 -8.80 -0.73 -15.61
N ASP A 131 -9.27 -1.58 -16.52
CA ASP A 131 -9.33 -3.03 -16.36
C ASP A 131 -9.09 -3.70 -17.72
N PRO A 132 -9.04 -5.05 -17.84
CA PRO A 132 -8.72 -5.72 -19.10
C PRO A 132 -9.68 -5.40 -20.24
N GLY A 133 -10.90 -4.96 -19.95
CA GLY A 133 -11.91 -4.59 -20.95
C GLY A 133 -11.94 -3.09 -21.29
N GLN A 134 -11.31 -2.25 -20.47
CA GLN A 134 -11.32 -0.80 -20.64
C GLN A 134 -10.02 -0.16 -20.15
N GLN A 135 -9.14 0.12 -21.07
CA GLN A 135 -7.87 0.81 -20.84
C GLN A 135 -7.90 2.19 -21.52
N ASN A 136 -8.94 2.97 -21.17
CA ASN A 136 -9.21 4.24 -21.84
C ASN A 136 -8.14 5.28 -21.49
N LYS A 137 -7.64 5.98 -22.51
CA LYS A 137 -6.81 7.17 -22.28
C LYS A 137 -7.58 8.23 -21.50
N PRO A 138 -6.92 9.00 -20.64
CA PRO A 138 -7.50 10.23 -20.11
C PRO A 138 -8.02 11.14 -21.23
N ASP A 139 -9.09 11.86 -20.97
CA ASP A 139 -9.67 12.77 -21.96
C ASP A 139 -8.67 13.78 -22.49
N ALA A 140 -7.79 14.29 -21.65
CA ALA A 140 -6.72 15.20 -22.01
C ALA A 140 -5.69 14.60 -22.99
N TRP A 141 -5.62 13.26 -23.11
CA TRP A 141 -4.61 12.56 -23.92
C TRP A 141 -5.20 11.90 -25.16
N LYS A 142 -6.52 11.98 -25.39
CA LYS A 142 -7.21 11.27 -26.48
C LYS A 142 -6.67 11.60 -27.86
N ASN A 143 -6.30 12.87 -28.09
CA ASN A 143 -5.89 13.38 -29.39
C ASN A 143 -4.36 13.54 -29.52
N LEU A 144 -3.58 13.06 -28.57
CA LEU A 144 -2.13 13.10 -28.65
C LEU A 144 -1.61 12.07 -29.66
N SER A 145 -0.57 12.43 -30.39
CA SER A 145 0.24 11.48 -31.14
C SER A 145 0.92 10.50 -30.18
N PHE A 146 1.42 9.39 -30.69
CA PHE A 146 2.08 8.38 -29.87
C PHE A 146 3.29 8.93 -29.08
N ASP A 147 4.09 9.81 -29.70
CA ASP A 147 5.23 10.43 -29.03
C ASP A 147 4.79 11.43 -27.96
N GLU A 148 3.79 12.27 -28.23
CA GLU A 148 3.21 13.16 -27.22
C GLU A 148 2.56 12.37 -26.07
N LEU A 149 1.93 11.23 -26.36
CA LEU A 149 1.35 10.36 -25.33
C LEU A 149 2.42 9.80 -24.39
N LYS A 150 3.56 9.36 -24.91
CA LYS A 150 4.70 8.92 -24.09
C LYS A 150 5.19 10.03 -23.15
N GLU A 151 5.33 11.23 -23.68
CA GLU A 151 5.74 12.40 -22.88
C GLU A 151 4.69 12.75 -21.83
N ALA A 152 3.40 12.67 -22.16
CA ALA A 152 2.31 12.91 -21.20
C ALA A 152 2.33 11.90 -20.05
N VAL A 153 2.49 10.61 -20.35
CA VAL A 153 2.63 9.55 -19.33
C VAL A 153 3.84 9.78 -18.45
N HIS A 154 5.00 10.06 -19.06
CA HIS A 154 6.23 10.34 -18.32
C HIS A 154 6.05 11.55 -17.39
N LYS A 155 5.57 12.67 -17.93
CA LYS A 155 5.35 13.90 -17.17
C LYS A 155 4.38 13.69 -16.01
N TYR A 156 3.24 13.06 -16.26
CA TYR A 156 2.25 12.80 -15.20
C TYR A 156 2.82 11.93 -14.09
N THR A 157 3.48 10.83 -14.45
CA THR A 157 4.11 9.93 -13.48
C THR A 157 5.16 10.68 -12.64
N TYR A 158 6.02 11.46 -13.31
CA TYR A 158 7.03 12.26 -12.64
C TYR A 158 6.40 13.28 -11.69
N ASP A 159 5.42 14.06 -12.15
CA ASP A 159 4.78 15.11 -11.36
C ASP A 159 4.09 14.54 -10.09
N VAL A 160 3.40 13.42 -10.22
CA VAL A 160 2.77 12.74 -9.09
C VAL A 160 3.81 12.26 -8.08
N LEU A 161 4.83 11.55 -8.54
CA LEU A 161 5.88 11.01 -7.65
C LEU A 161 6.70 12.15 -7.01
N TYR A 162 6.99 13.21 -7.76
CA TYR A 162 7.67 14.39 -7.23
C TYR A 162 6.87 15.06 -6.12
N ARG A 163 5.55 15.26 -6.30
CA ARG A 163 4.68 15.84 -5.26
C ARG A 163 4.63 14.97 -4.01
N LEU A 164 4.50 13.66 -4.16
CA LEU A 164 4.56 12.72 -3.03
C LEU A 164 5.91 12.78 -2.30
N LYS A 165 7.00 12.91 -3.07
CA LYS A 165 8.35 13.02 -2.51
C LYS A 165 8.56 14.30 -1.70
N ILE A 166 8.17 15.47 -2.21
CA ILE A 166 8.35 16.74 -1.50
C ILE A 166 7.46 16.84 -0.25
N MET A 167 6.35 16.07 -0.21
CA MET A 167 5.47 15.95 0.96
C MET A 167 5.90 14.84 1.93
N ASP A 168 7.10 14.29 1.76
CA ASP A 168 7.67 13.20 2.59
C ASP A 168 6.78 11.94 2.68
N CYS A 169 6.03 11.66 1.62
CA CYS A 169 5.13 10.51 1.54
C CYS A 169 5.29 9.70 0.24
N ALA A 170 6.51 9.67 -0.32
CA ALA A 170 6.82 8.87 -1.51
C ALA A 170 6.43 7.40 -1.34
N PRO A 171 5.91 6.73 -2.38
CA PRO A 171 5.59 5.31 -2.31
C PRO A 171 6.86 4.46 -2.21
N ASP A 172 6.74 3.31 -1.54
CA ASP A 172 7.80 2.29 -1.48
C ASP A 172 7.80 1.44 -2.76
N MET A 173 6.66 1.34 -3.43
CA MET A 173 6.45 0.60 -4.67
C MET A 173 5.50 1.37 -5.59
N VAL A 174 5.68 1.18 -6.89
CA VAL A 174 4.84 1.77 -7.94
C VAL A 174 4.37 0.66 -8.87
N GLN A 175 3.07 0.65 -9.16
CA GLN A 175 2.47 -0.18 -10.20
C GLN A 175 2.20 0.70 -11.42
N ILE A 176 2.74 0.30 -12.57
CA ILE A 176 2.59 0.99 -13.84
C ILE A 176 1.46 0.36 -14.63
N GLY A 177 0.28 0.99 -14.54
CA GLY A 177 -0.96 0.48 -15.12
C GLY A 177 -1.67 -0.58 -14.27
N ASN A 178 -3.00 -0.56 -14.28
CA ASN A 178 -3.83 -1.56 -13.63
C ASN A 178 -4.32 -2.58 -14.64
N GLU A 179 -4.12 -3.88 -14.32
CA GLU A 179 -4.63 -5.01 -15.10
C GLU A 179 -4.30 -4.96 -16.60
N ILE A 180 -3.10 -4.55 -16.95
CA ILE A 180 -2.60 -4.29 -18.30
C ILE A 180 -2.36 -5.54 -19.16
N ARG A 181 -3.07 -6.62 -18.90
CA ARG A 181 -2.92 -7.91 -19.61
C ARG A 181 -3.01 -7.74 -21.14
N SER A 182 -3.90 -6.88 -21.60
CA SER A 182 -4.13 -6.59 -23.00
C SER A 182 -3.45 -5.31 -23.49
N GLY A 183 -2.56 -4.76 -22.70
CA GLY A 183 -1.96 -3.44 -22.90
C GLY A 183 -2.64 -2.35 -22.08
N MET A 184 -2.30 -1.09 -22.33
CA MET A 184 -2.84 0.08 -21.63
C MET A 184 -3.03 1.24 -22.61
N LEU A 185 -3.80 2.28 -22.25
CA LEU A 185 -3.97 3.51 -23.05
C LEU A 185 -4.48 3.20 -24.47
N PHE A 186 -5.57 2.44 -24.57
CA PHE A 186 -6.12 2.01 -25.85
C PHE A 186 -6.50 3.20 -26.74
N PRO A 187 -6.33 3.07 -28.10
CA PRO A 187 -5.80 1.90 -28.81
C PRO A 187 -4.25 1.84 -28.88
N ASP A 188 -3.52 2.92 -28.52
CA ASP A 188 -2.11 3.10 -28.83
C ASP A 188 -1.18 2.07 -28.16
N GLY A 189 -1.48 1.70 -26.93
CA GLY A 189 -0.70 0.72 -26.16
C GLY A 189 -1.36 -0.66 -26.07
N ALA A 190 -2.31 -0.97 -26.95
CA ALA A 190 -2.92 -2.29 -27.01
C ALA A 190 -1.91 -3.35 -27.50
N VAL A 191 -1.89 -4.51 -26.84
CA VAL A 191 -1.11 -5.66 -27.30
C VAL A 191 -1.89 -6.34 -28.43
N PRO A 192 -1.31 -6.54 -29.63
CA PRO A 192 -1.96 -7.30 -30.70
C PRO A 192 -2.30 -8.72 -30.22
N GLN A 193 -3.53 -9.17 -30.50
CA GLN A 193 -3.99 -10.51 -30.20
C GLN A 193 -3.57 -11.47 -31.31
#